data_1eaab704fec03e36b696526150dbe5e4
#
_entry.id   1eaab704fec03e36b696526150dbe5e4
#
_cell.length_a   1.000
_cell.length_b   1.000
_cell.length_c   1.000
_cell.angle_alpha   90.00
_cell.angle_beta   90.00
_cell.angle_gamma   90.00
#
_symmetry.space_group_name_H-M   'P 1'
#
loop_
_entity.id
_entity.type
_entity.pdbx_description
1 polymer ?
#
loop_
_entity_poly.entity_id
_entity_poly.type
_entity_poly.pdbx_seq_one_letter_code
_entity_poly.pdbx_strand_id
1 'polypeptide(L)'
;YTTGEIRYVGEGTTDSDEDGVVDSVDDFDTDPNLASIDYIPDAGTMGTLTFEDKYPVKGDYDFNDLVMGYKYRHILDPENKVKAMHYLYTIRAMGASNALGFAIQFPTINASVGYSATLEKNSEGAIETTAQAGKTKLTFNIFANAKTELNSGSKFVNTAADGEEGEDDMVVTDLPTYELIVTFNTAVDSLAVAVPNNPYIFYTSSPNIEVHLPGQVHSSGVSTLSNYPSHSEGDEQDYLTVNGFPWAKDIQSMWDFPKEKTSLENAYPAVITWASSEGSSATTWYNDETAGYLQYRSLRKTAHQSYIRNTMRSVVFRGKYNFLGL
;
A
#
# COMPACT_ATOMS: atom_id res chain seq x y z
N TYR A 1 -4.59 7.35 -20.54
CA TYR A 1 -3.14 7.57 -20.69
C TYR A 1 -2.82 7.39 -22.17
N THR A 2 -2.35 8.45 -22.83
CA THR A 2 -1.81 8.40 -24.18
C THR A 2 -0.38 7.89 -24.07
N THR A 3 -0.03 6.84 -24.81
CA THR A 3 1.35 6.43 -25.07
C THR A 3 2.03 7.52 -25.90
N GLY A 4 2.48 8.59 -25.22
CA GLY A 4 3.38 9.55 -25.83
C GLY A 4 4.80 9.02 -25.69
N GLU A 5 5.57 9.05 -26.75
CA GLU A 5 7.02 8.96 -26.64
C GLU A 5 7.48 10.02 -25.63
N ILE A 6 8.05 9.58 -24.51
CA ILE A 6 8.70 10.48 -23.57
C ILE A 6 9.94 10.98 -24.29
N ARG A 7 9.88 12.17 -24.84
CA ARG A 7 11.08 12.87 -25.28
C ARG A 7 11.70 13.52 -24.07
N TYR A 8 12.80 13.01 -23.60
CA TYR A 8 13.67 13.67 -22.65
C TYR A 8 14.23 14.94 -23.30
N VAL A 9 13.62 16.09 -23.03
CA VAL A 9 14.11 17.40 -23.47
C VAL A 9 14.80 18.02 -22.25
N GLY A 10 15.96 17.50 -21.91
CA GLY A 10 16.84 18.12 -20.93
C GLY A 10 17.63 19.26 -21.57
N GLU A 11 17.90 20.36 -20.85
CA GLU A 11 18.81 21.43 -21.27
C GLU A 11 20.31 21.02 -21.19
N GLY A 12 20.63 19.74 -21.33
CA GLY A 12 21.97 19.19 -21.29
C GLY A 12 22.23 18.29 -22.50
N THR A 13 23.45 18.23 -22.93
CA THR A 13 23.91 17.32 -24.00
C THR A 13 24.85 16.24 -23.45
N THR A 14 25.11 16.25 -22.15
CA THR A 14 25.96 15.26 -21.47
C THR A 14 25.09 14.03 -21.17
N ASP A 15 25.62 12.87 -21.52
CA ASP A 15 25.10 11.56 -21.23
C ASP A 15 26.36 10.79 -20.74
N SER A 16 26.50 10.68 -19.43
CA SER A 16 27.77 10.26 -18.81
C SER A 16 28.00 8.76 -18.84
N ASP A 17 26.93 7.98 -18.94
CA ASP A 17 26.98 6.51 -18.99
C ASP A 17 26.59 5.93 -20.35
N GLU A 18 26.25 6.83 -21.31
CA GLU A 18 25.96 6.49 -22.71
C GLU A 18 24.73 5.58 -22.89
N ASP A 19 23.71 5.70 -22.02
CA ASP A 19 22.47 4.92 -22.09
C ASP A 19 21.39 5.53 -22.99
N GLY A 20 21.59 6.78 -23.44
CA GLY A 20 20.68 7.55 -24.28
C GLY A 20 19.77 8.50 -23.50
N VAL A 21 19.89 8.58 -22.18
CA VAL A 21 19.21 9.52 -21.31
C VAL A 21 20.23 10.56 -20.84
N VAL A 22 19.93 11.85 -21.01
CA VAL A 22 20.89 12.91 -20.64
C VAL A 22 20.92 13.09 -19.10
N ASP A 23 22.10 13.37 -18.52
CA ASP A 23 22.34 13.50 -17.09
C ASP A 23 21.34 14.42 -16.37
N SER A 24 20.82 15.44 -17.03
CA SER A 24 19.90 16.42 -16.42
C SER A 24 18.51 15.85 -16.09
N VAL A 25 18.14 14.70 -16.66
CA VAL A 25 16.86 14.00 -16.45
C VAL A 25 17.06 12.54 -16.07
N ASP A 26 18.32 12.12 -15.88
CA ASP A 26 18.70 10.81 -15.43
C ASP A 26 18.92 10.81 -13.91
N ASP A 27 18.17 9.98 -13.20
CA ASP A 27 18.35 9.77 -11.76
C ASP A 27 19.59 8.89 -11.46
N PHE A 28 20.17 8.26 -12.50
CA PHE A 28 21.25 7.26 -12.40
C PHE A 28 22.41 7.53 -13.38
N ASP A 29 22.79 8.75 -13.58
CA ASP A 29 23.76 9.32 -14.52
C ASP A 29 25.13 8.59 -14.66
N THR A 30 25.31 7.46 -14.02
CA THR A 30 26.52 6.63 -14.02
C THR A 30 26.23 5.12 -14.11
N ASP A 31 24.98 4.73 -14.34
CA ASP A 31 24.58 3.32 -14.50
C ASP A 31 23.73 3.12 -15.76
N PRO A 32 24.33 2.65 -16.87
CA PRO A 32 23.65 2.55 -18.16
C PRO A 32 22.49 1.54 -18.22
N ASN A 33 22.13 0.92 -17.10
CA ASN A 33 20.99 0.01 -17.02
C ASN A 33 19.79 0.62 -16.32
N LEU A 34 19.92 1.82 -15.74
CA LEU A 34 18.89 2.51 -14.96
C LEU A 34 18.83 3.96 -15.41
N ALA A 35 17.62 4.53 -15.47
CA ALA A 35 17.45 5.91 -15.92
C ALA A 35 16.61 6.77 -14.98
N SER A 36 15.47 6.26 -14.46
CA SER A 36 14.57 7.12 -13.71
C SER A 36 13.84 6.40 -12.59
N ILE A 37 13.28 7.20 -11.65
CA ILE A 37 12.46 6.73 -10.54
C ILE A 37 11.05 7.27 -10.67
N ASP A 38 10.07 6.37 -10.83
CA ASP A 38 8.66 6.71 -10.76
C ASP A 38 8.14 6.54 -9.33
N TYR A 39 7.55 7.59 -8.76
CA TYR A 39 7.05 7.61 -7.38
C TYR A 39 5.53 7.56 -7.33
N ILE A 40 4.97 6.70 -6.47
CA ILE A 40 3.54 6.54 -6.29
C ILE A 40 3.20 6.68 -4.79
N PRO A 41 2.30 7.60 -4.41
CA PRO A 41 1.55 8.57 -5.23
C PRO A 41 2.42 9.60 -5.94
N ASP A 42 3.40 10.19 -5.27
CA ASP A 42 4.41 11.11 -5.79
C ASP A 42 5.64 11.16 -4.85
N ALA A 43 6.69 11.90 -5.23
CA ALA A 43 7.94 11.97 -4.45
C ALA A 43 7.75 12.58 -3.04
N GLY A 44 6.78 13.46 -2.84
CA GLY A 44 6.55 14.19 -1.58
C GLY A 44 5.46 13.60 -0.67
N THR A 45 4.62 12.71 -1.20
CA THR A 45 3.39 12.24 -0.55
C THR A 45 3.45 10.75 -0.25
N MET A 46 2.73 10.31 0.78
CA MET A 46 2.36 8.91 1.00
C MET A 46 0.88 8.70 0.74
N GLY A 47 0.55 7.51 0.26
CA GLY A 47 -0.82 7.03 0.18
C GLY A 47 -1.27 6.34 1.47
N THR A 48 -2.56 6.06 1.55
CA THR A 48 -3.20 5.29 2.62
C THR A 48 -4.01 4.16 2.02
N LEU A 49 -3.71 2.93 2.44
CA LEU A 49 -4.59 1.77 2.26
C LEU A 49 -5.35 1.56 3.55
N THR A 50 -6.65 1.33 3.45
CA THR A 50 -7.52 1.12 4.59
C THR A 50 -8.49 -0.03 4.34
N PHE A 51 -8.78 -0.81 5.37
CA PHE A 51 -9.50 -2.08 5.26
C PHE A 51 -10.50 -2.25 6.39
N GLU A 52 -11.62 -2.89 6.05
CA GLU A 52 -12.57 -3.55 6.94
C GLU A 52 -12.33 -5.06 6.94
N ASP A 53 -12.31 -5.72 8.08
CA ASP A 53 -11.94 -7.13 8.17
C ASP A 53 -13.11 -8.11 7.95
N LYS A 54 -14.36 -7.65 8.08
CA LYS A 54 -15.54 -8.53 8.16
C LYS A 54 -16.22 -8.86 6.83
N TYR A 55 -15.57 -8.59 5.67
CA TYR A 55 -16.17 -8.97 4.38
C TYR A 55 -16.70 -10.41 4.42
N PRO A 56 -17.92 -10.69 3.94
CA PRO A 56 -18.88 -9.79 3.28
C PRO A 56 -19.90 -9.12 4.25
N VAL A 57 -19.65 -9.12 5.54
CA VAL A 57 -20.51 -8.46 6.55
C VAL A 57 -20.03 -7.04 6.77
N LYS A 58 -20.94 -6.05 6.77
CA LYS A 58 -20.61 -4.64 6.84
C LYS A 58 -19.81 -4.25 8.11
N GLY A 59 -20.10 -4.86 9.27
CA GLY A 59 -19.46 -4.45 10.53
C GLY A 59 -19.85 -3.03 10.95
N ASP A 60 -18.94 -2.31 11.59
CA ASP A 60 -19.09 -0.92 12.02
C ASP A 60 -18.69 0.09 10.94
N TYR A 61 -17.93 -0.38 9.94
CA TYR A 61 -17.64 0.36 8.72
C TYR A 61 -16.90 1.67 8.97
N ASP A 62 -15.88 1.61 9.80
CA ASP A 62 -15.08 2.76 10.21
C ASP A 62 -13.70 2.81 9.51
N PHE A 63 -13.39 1.80 8.71
CA PHE A 63 -12.18 1.73 7.87
C PHE A 63 -10.88 1.87 8.66
N ASN A 64 -10.86 1.42 9.90
CA ASN A 64 -9.69 1.44 10.76
C ASN A 64 -9.22 0.05 11.23
N ASP A 65 -9.86 -1.03 10.77
CA ASP A 65 -9.49 -2.41 11.10
C ASP A 65 -8.02 -2.70 10.76
N LEU A 66 -7.54 -2.22 9.60
CA LEU A 66 -6.11 -2.06 9.33
C LEU A 66 -5.88 -0.83 8.45
N VAL A 67 -5.05 0.09 8.93
CA VAL A 67 -4.66 1.28 8.17
C VAL A 67 -3.16 1.24 7.90
N MET A 68 -2.82 1.25 6.62
CA MET A 68 -1.44 1.22 6.13
C MET A 68 -1.09 2.55 5.45
N GLY A 69 0.05 3.14 5.80
CA GLY A 69 0.70 4.12 4.94
C GLY A 69 1.52 3.40 3.89
N TYR A 70 1.56 3.91 2.66
CA TYR A 70 2.39 3.31 1.63
C TYR A 70 3.11 4.35 0.76
N LYS A 71 4.21 3.93 0.16
CA LYS A 71 4.89 4.61 -0.94
C LYS A 71 5.62 3.60 -1.79
N TYR A 72 5.43 3.70 -3.12
CA TYR A 72 6.11 2.84 -4.06
C TYR A 72 7.10 3.64 -4.89
N ARG A 73 8.16 2.99 -5.31
CA ARG A 73 9.14 3.48 -6.29
C ARG A 73 9.36 2.39 -7.31
N HIS A 74 9.20 2.72 -8.56
CA HIS A 74 9.63 1.89 -9.66
C HIS A 74 10.93 2.45 -10.22
N ILE A 75 11.96 1.63 -10.26
CA ILE A 75 13.24 1.96 -10.87
C ILE A 75 13.17 1.51 -12.33
N LEU A 76 13.27 2.46 -13.24
CA LEU A 76 13.10 2.24 -14.66
C LEU A 76 14.46 2.17 -15.37
N ASP A 77 14.54 1.31 -16.38
CA ASP A 77 15.64 1.29 -17.35
C ASP A 77 15.44 2.39 -18.43
N PRO A 78 16.43 2.61 -19.31
CA PRO A 78 16.33 3.59 -20.40
C PRO A 78 15.16 3.37 -21.35
N GLU A 79 14.64 2.16 -21.47
CA GLU A 79 13.46 1.81 -22.26
C GLU A 79 12.14 1.97 -21.51
N ASN A 80 12.15 2.59 -20.30
CA ASN A 80 10.98 2.76 -19.43
C ASN A 80 10.34 1.46 -18.94
N LYS A 81 11.11 0.39 -18.83
CA LYS A 81 10.69 -0.85 -18.18
C LYS A 81 11.14 -0.88 -16.74
N VAL A 82 10.37 -1.54 -15.90
CA VAL A 82 10.68 -1.63 -14.46
C VAL A 82 11.73 -2.70 -14.21
N LYS A 83 12.89 -2.24 -13.75
CA LYS A 83 14.02 -3.09 -13.34
C LYS A 83 13.89 -3.51 -11.89
N ALA A 84 13.43 -2.59 -11.02
CA ALA A 84 13.20 -2.89 -9.61
C ALA A 84 11.98 -2.15 -9.06
N MET A 85 11.38 -2.72 -8.01
CA MET A 85 10.28 -2.12 -7.26
C MET A 85 10.69 -2.02 -5.79
N HIS A 86 10.45 -0.86 -5.19
CA HIS A 86 10.63 -0.61 -3.77
C HIS A 86 9.28 -0.21 -3.17
N TYR A 87 8.70 -1.05 -2.34
CA TYR A 87 7.37 -0.87 -1.78
C TYR A 87 7.46 -0.70 -0.27
N LEU A 88 7.33 0.55 0.16
CA LEU A 88 7.36 0.93 1.56
C LEU A 88 5.95 0.89 2.14
N TYR A 89 5.81 0.26 3.30
CA TYR A 89 4.56 0.18 4.07
C TYR A 89 4.80 0.54 5.52
N THR A 90 3.79 1.15 6.15
CA THR A 90 3.81 1.42 7.60
C THR A 90 2.46 1.07 8.18
N ILE A 91 2.42 0.31 9.28
CA ILE A 91 1.17 0.05 10.01
C ILE A 91 0.82 1.32 10.81
N ARG A 92 -0.29 1.99 10.46
CA ARG A 92 -0.72 3.24 11.11
C ARG A 92 -1.72 3.01 12.22
N ALA A 93 -2.64 2.07 12.03
CA ALA A 93 -3.66 1.72 13.01
C ALA A 93 -4.14 0.29 12.82
N MET A 94 -4.74 -0.27 13.86
CA MET A 94 -5.36 -1.57 13.86
C MET A 94 -6.54 -1.60 14.83
N GLY A 95 -7.80 -1.58 14.30
CA GLY A 95 -9.06 -1.65 15.02
C GLY A 95 -9.70 -3.05 15.00
N ALA A 96 -9.14 -4.00 14.25
CA ALA A 96 -9.72 -5.34 14.15
C ALA A 96 -9.58 -6.15 15.44
N SER A 97 -10.65 -6.86 15.81
CA SER A 97 -10.58 -7.91 16.82
C SER A 97 -9.80 -9.13 16.33
N ASN A 98 -9.84 -9.40 15.02
CA ASN A 98 -9.10 -10.50 14.39
C ASN A 98 -7.61 -10.15 14.23
N ALA A 99 -6.77 -11.18 14.22
CA ALA A 99 -5.38 -11.04 13.86
C ALA A 99 -5.26 -10.99 12.34
N LEU A 100 -4.78 -9.87 11.80
CA LEU A 100 -4.69 -9.60 10.38
C LEU A 100 -3.25 -9.61 9.88
N GLY A 101 -3.00 -10.35 8.80
CA GLY A 101 -1.80 -10.23 7.99
C GLY A 101 -2.03 -9.27 6.81
N PHE A 102 -0.94 -8.87 6.16
CA PHE A 102 -0.96 -8.01 4.98
C PHE A 102 -0.04 -8.56 3.89
N ALA A 103 -0.51 -8.57 2.67
CA ALA A 103 0.21 -9.06 1.50
C ALA A 103 -0.03 -8.17 0.29
N ILE A 104 0.84 -8.31 -0.71
CA ILE A 104 0.72 -7.66 -2.03
C ILE A 104 0.83 -8.70 -3.13
N GLN A 105 -0.08 -8.67 -4.09
CA GLN A 105 -0.02 -9.44 -5.32
C GLN A 105 0.12 -8.51 -6.52
N PHE A 106 0.89 -8.94 -7.50
CA PHE A 106 1.06 -8.30 -8.81
C PHE A 106 0.24 -9.07 -9.84
N PRO A 107 -1.01 -8.64 -10.15
CA PRO A 107 -1.97 -9.47 -10.90
C PRO A 107 -1.54 -9.81 -12.32
N THR A 108 -0.67 -8.99 -12.91
CA THR A 108 -0.19 -9.16 -14.28
C THR A 108 1.13 -9.92 -14.36
N ILE A 109 1.87 -10.04 -13.24
CA ILE A 109 3.17 -10.72 -13.19
C ILE A 109 2.99 -12.18 -12.76
N ASN A 110 3.45 -13.11 -13.58
CA ASN A 110 3.41 -14.54 -13.24
C ASN A 110 4.43 -14.86 -12.14
N ALA A 111 4.08 -15.78 -11.24
CA ALA A 111 4.96 -16.21 -10.16
C ALA A 111 6.28 -16.87 -10.64
N SER A 112 6.35 -17.27 -11.91
CA SER A 112 7.56 -17.84 -12.54
C SER A 112 8.54 -16.80 -13.09
N VAL A 113 8.26 -15.49 -12.94
CA VAL A 113 9.22 -14.45 -13.36
C VAL A 113 10.53 -14.61 -12.59
N GLY A 114 11.64 -14.35 -13.25
CA GLY A 114 12.96 -14.34 -12.58
C GLY A 114 13.15 -13.05 -11.78
N TYR A 115 13.40 -13.17 -10.49
CA TYR A 115 13.61 -12.04 -9.58
C TYR A 115 14.53 -12.42 -8.42
N SER A 116 15.05 -11.41 -7.71
CA SER A 116 15.47 -11.48 -6.32
C SER A 116 14.60 -10.54 -5.48
N ALA A 117 14.39 -10.86 -4.22
CA ALA A 117 13.62 -9.99 -3.35
C ALA A 117 14.16 -9.99 -1.92
N THR A 118 14.05 -8.83 -1.28
CA THR A 118 14.36 -8.64 0.15
C THR A 118 13.20 -7.92 0.83
N LEU A 119 13.04 -8.19 2.11
CA LEU A 119 12.12 -7.49 3.00
C LEU A 119 12.91 -6.94 4.18
N GLU A 120 12.84 -5.64 4.38
CA GLU A 120 13.44 -4.96 5.52
C GLU A 120 12.35 -4.49 6.46
N LYS A 121 12.57 -4.63 7.78
CA LYS A 121 11.68 -4.11 8.83
C LYS A 121 12.44 -3.06 9.64
N ASN A 122 11.87 -1.89 9.85
CA ASN A 122 12.38 -0.81 10.72
C ASN A 122 13.84 -0.42 10.45
N SER A 123 14.35 -0.60 9.24
CA SER A 123 15.78 -0.41 8.91
C SER A 123 16.75 -1.30 9.71
N GLU A 124 16.28 -2.46 10.17
CA GLU A 124 17.09 -3.42 10.95
C GLU A 124 17.94 -4.34 10.08
N GLY A 125 17.90 -4.15 8.77
CA GLY A 125 18.61 -4.94 7.76
C GLY A 125 17.65 -5.82 6.95
N ALA A 126 17.89 -5.82 5.65
CA ALA A 126 17.08 -6.57 4.71
C ALA A 126 17.38 -8.07 4.81
N ILE A 127 16.32 -8.88 4.76
CA ILE A 127 16.42 -10.34 4.66
C ILE A 127 15.89 -10.80 3.30
N GLU A 128 16.50 -11.82 2.73
CA GLU A 128 15.98 -12.44 1.52
C GLU A 128 14.56 -12.95 1.76
N THR A 129 13.67 -12.67 0.81
CA THR A 129 12.30 -13.14 0.83
C THR A 129 11.91 -13.78 -0.49
N THR A 130 10.88 -14.61 -0.48
CA THR A 130 10.37 -15.29 -1.66
C THR A 130 8.88 -15.09 -1.79
N ALA A 131 8.40 -15.13 -3.04
CA ALA A 131 6.96 -15.11 -3.30
C ALA A 131 6.26 -16.32 -2.66
N GLN A 132 4.99 -16.14 -2.33
CA GLN A 132 4.15 -17.20 -1.76
C GLN A 132 4.09 -18.40 -2.70
N ALA A 133 4.39 -19.59 -2.16
CA ALA A 133 4.30 -20.84 -2.91
C ALA A 133 2.84 -21.14 -3.31
N GLY A 134 2.67 -21.72 -4.49
CA GLY A 134 1.37 -22.16 -4.99
C GLY A 134 0.49 -21.05 -5.58
N LYS A 135 0.91 -19.78 -5.56
CA LYS A 135 0.23 -18.70 -6.28
C LYS A 135 0.65 -18.70 -7.75
N THR A 136 -0.27 -18.38 -8.65
CA THR A 136 0.01 -18.22 -10.09
C THR A 136 0.59 -16.86 -10.43
N LYS A 137 0.34 -15.88 -9.57
CA LYS A 137 0.81 -14.50 -9.69
C LYS A 137 1.84 -14.19 -8.60
N LEU A 138 2.79 -13.31 -8.93
CA LEU A 138 3.82 -12.88 -8.01
C LEU A 138 3.16 -12.24 -6.78
N THR A 139 3.36 -12.83 -5.60
CA THR A 139 2.66 -12.45 -4.37
C THR A 139 3.62 -12.52 -3.18
N PHE A 140 3.68 -11.48 -2.36
CA PHE A 140 4.53 -11.43 -1.17
C PHE A 140 3.73 -11.14 0.09
N ASN A 141 4.02 -11.87 1.16
CA ASN A 141 3.61 -11.46 2.50
C ASN A 141 4.52 -10.35 3.00
N ILE A 142 3.92 -9.30 3.55
CA ILE A 142 4.66 -8.22 4.22
C ILE A 142 4.78 -8.55 5.71
N PHE A 143 3.67 -8.90 6.33
CA PHE A 143 3.66 -9.45 7.70
C PHE A 143 2.48 -10.41 7.89
N ALA A 144 2.60 -11.29 8.89
CA ALA A 144 1.59 -12.31 9.16
C ALA A 144 0.54 -11.87 10.20
N ASN A 145 0.85 -10.91 11.09
CA ASN A 145 -0.05 -10.53 12.18
C ASN A 145 0.27 -9.12 12.70
N ALA A 146 -0.57 -8.15 12.35
CA ALA A 146 -0.43 -6.75 12.77
C ALA A 146 -0.36 -6.58 14.31
N LYS A 147 -1.10 -7.40 15.08
CA LYS A 147 -1.06 -7.36 16.55
C LYS A 147 0.31 -7.70 17.11
N THR A 148 0.98 -8.67 16.51
CA THR A 148 2.35 -9.04 16.89
C THR A 148 3.33 -7.93 16.51
N GLU A 149 3.19 -7.37 15.32
CA GLU A 149 4.06 -6.31 14.82
C GLU A 149 3.98 -5.04 15.67
N LEU A 150 2.77 -4.70 16.14
CA LEU A 150 2.49 -3.55 17.00
C LEU A 150 2.70 -3.84 18.48
N ASN A 151 2.98 -5.08 18.87
CA ASN A 151 3.07 -5.54 20.25
C ASN A 151 1.82 -5.18 21.08
N SER A 152 0.64 -5.24 20.46
CA SER A 152 -0.62 -4.72 21.04
C SER A 152 -1.37 -5.73 21.91
N GLY A 153 -1.04 -7.01 21.83
CA GLY A 153 -1.79 -8.07 22.49
C GLY A 153 -3.24 -8.13 21.98
N SER A 154 -4.20 -7.88 22.86
CA SER A 154 -5.63 -7.82 22.50
C SER A 154 -6.14 -6.41 22.21
N LYS A 155 -5.34 -5.39 22.45
CA LYS A 155 -5.76 -3.99 22.30
C LYS A 155 -5.82 -3.58 20.83
N PHE A 156 -6.68 -2.63 20.53
CA PHE A 156 -6.66 -1.85 19.31
C PHE A 156 -5.49 -0.85 19.36
N VAL A 157 -5.10 -0.36 18.20
CA VAL A 157 -3.97 0.56 18.12
C VAL A 157 -4.35 1.77 17.29
N ASN A 158 -4.19 2.94 17.90
CA ASN A 158 -4.37 4.22 17.22
C ASN A 158 -5.77 4.44 16.64
N THR A 159 -6.81 3.88 17.23
CA THR A 159 -8.21 4.01 16.78
C THR A 159 -9.10 4.81 17.73
N ALA A 160 -8.68 5.05 18.98
CA ALA A 160 -9.43 5.87 19.91
C ALA A 160 -9.39 7.37 19.57
N ALA A 161 -10.29 8.14 20.17
CA ALA A 161 -10.30 9.59 20.04
C ALA A 161 -9.05 10.23 20.68
N ASP A 162 -8.51 11.22 20.00
CA ASP A 162 -7.61 12.28 20.51
C ASP A 162 -6.64 11.93 21.65
N GLY A 163 -5.81 10.89 21.45
CA GLY A 163 -4.74 10.59 22.41
C GLY A 163 -5.23 10.00 23.71
N GLU A 164 -6.51 9.69 23.84
CA GLU A 164 -7.04 8.92 24.94
C GLU A 164 -6.65 7.46 24.77
N GLU A 165 -5.83 6.94 25.67
CA GLU A 165 -5.72 5.50 25.82
C GLU A 165 -7.05 5.02 26.40
N GLY A 166 -7.88 4.41 25.55
CA GLY A 166 -9.04 3.66 25.99
C GLY A 166 -8.63 2.40 26.76
N GLU A 167 -9.54 1.80 27.50
CA GLU A 167 -9.28 0.53 28.17
C GLU A 167 -8.85 -0.55 27.16
N ASP A 168 -9.35 -0.46 25.92
CA ASP A 168 -9.13 -1.40 24.81
C ASP A 168 -8.27 -0.84 23.66
N ASP A 169 -7.76 0.37 23.75
CA ASP A 169 -6.90 1.01 22.74
C ASP A 169 -5.55 1.43 23.32
N MET A 170 -4.52 1.40 22.51
CA MET A 170 -3.19 1.89 22.85
C MET A 170 -2.65 2.84 21.81
N VAL A 171 -1.87 3.81 22.25
CA VAL A 171 -1.17 4.74 21.37
C VAL A 171 0.22 4.20 21.05
N VAL A 172 0.49 3.97 19.76
CA VAL A 172 1.81 3.59 19.25
C VAL A 172 2.31 4.68 18.31
N THR A 173 3.45 5.26 18.62
CA THR A 173 4.10 6.32 17.82
C THR A 173 5.28 5.82 17.02
N ASP A 174 5.95 4.78 17.50
CA ASP A 174 7.01 4.07 16.76
C ASP A 174 6.39 2.96 15.94
N LEU A 175 5.94 3.33 14.74
CA LEU A 175 5.12 2.50 13.88
C LEU A 175 6.00 1.55 13.05
N PRO A 176 5.71 0.24 13.03
CA PRO A 176 6.43 -0.72 12.22
C PRO A 176 6.39 -0.35 10.73
N THR A 177 7.55 -0.35 10.12
CA THR A 177 7.73 -0.03 8.69
C THR A 177 8.42 -1.17 7.98
N TYR A 178 7.97 -1.47 6.77
CA TYR A 178 8.46 -2.54 5.93
C TYR A 178 8.83 -1.99 4.56
N GLU A 179 9.98 -2.37 4.03
CA GLU A 179 10.33 -2.12 2.64
C GLU A 179 10.53 -3.46 1.92
N LEU A 180 9.66 -3.76 0.98
CA LEU A 180 9.81 -4.85 0.04
C LEU A 180 10.55 -4.33 -1.19
N ILE A 181 11.71 -4.91 -1.49
CA ILE A 181 12.46 -4.64 -2.71
C ILE A 181 12.41 -5.87 -3.59
N VAL A 182 11.99 -5.71 -4.83
CA VAL A 182 11.97 -6.77 -5.84
C VAL A 182 12.79 -6.30 -7.04
N THR A 183 13.84 -7.03 -7.38
CA THR A 183 14.68 -6.76 -8.56
C THR A 183 14.45 -7.84 -9.60
N PHE A 184 14.01 -7.48 -10.79
CA PHE A 184 13.77 -8.42 -11.87
C PHE A 184 15.07 -8.78 -12.59
N ASN A 185 15.25 -10.06 -12.92
CA ASN A 185 16.37 -10.51 -13.75
C ASN A 185 16.34 -9.83 -15.13
N THR A 186 15.16 -9.73 -15.71
CA THR A 186 14.87 -8.97 -16.93
C THR A 186 13.80 -7.93 -16.58
N ALA A 187 14.00 -6.68 -16.97
CA ALA A 187 13.04 -5.61 -16.72
C ALA A 187 11.65 -5.95 -17.30
N VAL A 188 10.61 -5.62 -16.58
CA VAL A 188 9.21 -5.90 -16.95
C VAL A 188 8.53 -4.64 -17.47
N ASP A 189 7.49 -4.79 -18.27
CA ASP A 189 6.69 -3.67 -18.76
C ASP A 189 6.11 -2.86 -17.57
N SER A 190 6.18 -1.54 -17.65
CA SER A 190 5.65 -0.66 -16.60
C SER A 190 4.15 -0.84 -16.37
N LEU A 191 3.39 -1.21 -17.39
CA LEU A 191 1.98 -1.56 -17.26
C LEU A 191 1.75 -2.84 -16.43
N ALA A 192 2.75 -3.71 -16.36
CA ALA A 192 2.65 -4.93 -15.55
C ALA A 192 2.72 -4.66 -14.04
N VAL A 193 3.17 -3.50 -13.63
CA VAL A 193 3.26 -3.06 -12.23
C VAL A 193 2.39 -1.83 -11.96
N ALA A 194 1.49 -1.49 -12.88
CA ALA A 194 0.60 -0.34 -12.74
C ALA A 194 -0.27 -0.47 -11.47
N VAL A 195 -0.37 0.61 -10.74
CA VAL A 195 -1.18 0.68 -9.52
C VAL A 195 -2.65 0.99 -9.82
N PRO A 196 -3.57 0.58 -8.92
CA PRO A 196 -3.30 -0.21 -7.73
C PRO A 196 -2.96 -1.66 -8.11
N ASN A 197 -1.84 -2.17 -7.58
CA ASN A 197 -1.64 -3.61 -7.54
C ASN A 197 -2.76 -4.24 -6.69
N ASN A 198 -2.63 -5.46 -6.28
CA ASN A 198 -3.62 -6.13 -5.45
C ASN A 198 -3.10 -6.26 -3.99
N PRO A 199 -3.03 -5.16 -3.20
CA PRO A 199 -2.78 -5.25 -1.76
C PRO A 199 -4.01 -5.81 -1.06
N TYR A 200 -3.81 -6.67 -0.06
CA TYR A 200 -4.91 -7.28 0.66
C TYR A 200 -4.54 -7.64 2.10
N ILE A 201 -5.55 -7.69 2.95
CA ILE A 201 -5.44 -8.26 4.29
C ILE A 201 -5.96 -9.70 4.27
N PHE A 202 -5.48 -10.50 5.21
CA PHE A 202 -5.94 -11.85 5.41
C PHE A 202 -5.98 -12.21 6.89
N TYR A 203 -6.87 -13.13 7.27
CA TYR A 203 -6.91 -13.63 8.64
C TYR A 203 -5.71 -14.54 8.91
N THR A 204 -4.93 -14.22 9.95
CA THR A 204 -3.76 -15.03 10.33
C THR A 204 -4.13 -16.50 10.62
N SER A 205 -5.30 -16.73 11.23
CA SER A 205 -5.80 -18.08 11.56
C SER A 205 -6.40 -18.80 10.35
N SER A 206 -6.77 -18.08 9.30
CA SER A 206 -7.44 -18.61 8.11
C SER A 206 -7.04 -17.79 6.88
N PRO A 207 -5.81 -17.99 6.36
CA PRO A 207 -5.25 -17.12 5.32
C PRO A 207 -6.00 -17.12 3.97
N ASN A 208 -6.99 -17.97 3.81
CA ASN A 208 -7.89 -17.98 2.65
C ASN A 208 -9.04 -16.97 2.77
N ILE A 209 -9.21 -16.33 3.93
CA ILE A 209 -10.16 -15.23 4.12
C ILE A 209 -9.37 -13.97 3.85
N GLU A 210 -9.61 -13.36 2.71
CA GLU A 210 -8.89 -12.20 2.19
C GLU A 210 -9.86 -11.05 1.94
N VAL A 211 -9.42 -9.80 2.16
CA VAL A 211 -10.14 -8.60 1.76
C VAL A 211 -9.26 -7.77 0.86
N HIS A 212 -9.77 -7.46 -0.33
CA HIS A 212 -9.06 -6.78 -1.40
C HIS A 212 -9.70 -5.43 -1.72
N LEU A 213 -8.98 -4.62 -2.50
CA LEU A 213 -9.54 -3.43 -3.13
C LEU A 213 -10.67 -3.81 -4.10
N PRO A 214 -11.68 -2.94 -4.29
CA PRO A 214 -12.73 -3.17 -5.28
C PRO A 214 -12.19 -3.49 -6.67
N GLY A 215 -12.83 -4.42 -7.35
CA GLY A 215 -12.43 -4.88 -8.68
C GLY A 215 -11.19 -5.77 -8.72
N GLN A 216 -10.59 -6.06 -7.57
CA GLN A 216 -9.50 -7.04 -7.48
C GLN A 216 -10.05 -8.45 -7.24
N VAL A 217 -9.27 -9.46 -7.64
CA VAL A 217 -9.64 -10.86 -7.42
C VAL A 217 -8.89 -11.43 -6.23
N HIS A 218 -9.48 -12.43 -5.60
CA HIS A 218 -8.83 -13.23 -4.56
C HIS A 218 -7.45 -13.73 -5.04
N SER A 219 -6.46 -13.77 -4.17
CA SER A 219 -5.07 -14.06 -4.54
C SER A 219 -4.84 -15.45 -5.15
N SER A 220 -5.78 -16.39 -4.95
CA SER A 220 -5.78 -17.68 -5.63
C SER A 220 -6.25 -17.63 -7.09
N GLY A 221 -6.78 -16.49 -7.54
CA GLY A 221 -7.39 -16.35 -8.87
C GLY A 221 -8.79 -16.97 -8.99
N VAL A 222 -9.35 -17.46 -7.88
CA VAL A 222 -10.69 -18.06 -7.82
C VAL A 222 -11.50 -17.29 -6.80
N SER A 223 -12.69 -16.83 -7.19
CA SER A 223 -13.66 -16.28 -6.22
C SER A 223 -14.06 -17.38 -5.24
N THR A 224 -13.73 -17.23 -3.96
CA THR A 224 -13.88 -18.27 -2.95
C THR A 224 -14.86 -17.88 -1.86
N LEU A 225 -16.01 -17.38 -2.25
CA LEU A 225 -17.09 -17.06 -1.31
C LEU A 225 -17.57 -18.25 -0.48
N SER A 226 -17.33 -19.46 -0.96
CA SER A 226 -17.54 -20.67 -0.14
C SER A 226 -16.72 -20.69 1.15
N ASN A 227 -15.68 -19.87 1.28
CA ASN A 227 -14.85 -19.74 2.47
C ASN A 227 -15.36 -18.65 3.44
N TYR A 228 -16.34 -17.83 3.03
CA TYR A 228 -16.91 -16.78 3.86
C TYR A 228 -18.20 -17.24 4.53
N PRO A 229 -18.47 -16.80 5.77
CA PRO A 229 -19.78 -17.06 6.41
C PRO A 229 -20.89 -16.40 5.62
N SER A 230 -22.11 -16.91 5.76
CA SER A 230 -23.30 -16.54 4.98
C SER A 230 -23.47 -15.03 4.79
N HIS A 231 -23.67 -14.62 3.56
CA HIS A 231 -23.66 -13.28 3.00
C HIS A 231 -24.99 -12.54 3.24
N SER A 232 -24.92 -11.30 3.65
CA SER A 232 -26.10 -10.44 3.66
C SER A 232 -25.95 -9.10 2.95
N GLU A 233 -24.72 -8.63 2.71
CA GLU A 233 -24.51 -7.22 2.29
C GLU A 233 -23.42 -7.03 1.22
N GLY A 234 -22.59 -8.02 0.93
CA GLY A 234 -21.49 -7.90 -0.04
C GLY A 234 -21.82 -8.48 -1.40
N ASP A 235 -21.31 -7.86 -2.44
CA ASP A 235 -21.23 -8.48 -3.75
C ASP A 235 -20.09 -9.51 -3.74
N GLU A 236 -20.41 -10.67 -4.29
CA GLU A 236 -19.54 -11.83 -4.25
C GLU A 236 -18.26 -11.70 -5.07
N GLN A 237 -18.13 -10.73 -5.93
CA GLN A 237 -17.03 -10.71 -6.91
C GLN A 237 -16.07 -9.55 -6.75
N ASP A 238 -16.53 -8.41 -6.22
CA ASP A 238 -15.80 -7.15 -6.38
C ASP A 238 -15.45 -6.45 -5.06
N TYR A 239 -15.66 -7.09 -3.89
CA TYR A 239 -15.47 -6.46 -2.59
C TYR A 239 -16.24 -5.14 -2.42
N LEU A 240 -17.44 -5.10 -3.01
CA LEU A 240 -18.39 -4.00 -2.95
C LEU A 240 -19.71 -4.45 -2.37
N THR A 241 -20.42 -3.56 -1.67
CA THR A 241 -21.83 -3.74 -1.36
C THR A 241 -22.68 -3.51 -2.61
N VAL A 242 -23.94 -3.92 -2.58
CA VAL A 242 -24.94 -3.61 -3.63
C VAL A 242 -25.12 -2.11 -3.88
N ASN A 243 -24.71 -1.25 -2.94
CA ASN A 243 -24.77 0.21 -3.03
C ASN A 243 -23.39 0.83 -3.36
N GLY A 244 -22.40 0.04 -3.78
CA GLY A 244 -21.08 0.51 -4.22
C GLY A 244 -20.10 0.87 -3.09
N PHE A 245 -20.40 0.52 -1.83
CA PHE A 245 -19.47 0.74 -0.72
C PHE A 245 -18.41 -0.37 -0.68
N PRO A 246 -17.11 -0.04 -0.59
CA PRO A 246 -16.00 -1.00 -0.58
C PRO A 246 -15.71 -1.56 0.82
N TRP A 247 -14.96 -2.66 0.91
CA TRP A 247 -14.31 -3.15 2.15
C TRP A 247 -12.84 -2.76 2.24
N ALA A 248 -12.29 -2.19 1.20
CA ALA A 248 -10.94 -1.64 1.22
C ALA A 248 -10.86 -0.43 0.29
N LYS A 249 -9.96 0.51 0.61
CA LYS A 249 -9.77 1.72 -0.18
C LYS A 249 -8.30 2.09 -0.29
N ASP A 250 -7.89 2.48 -1.49
CA ASP A 250 -6.65 3.18 -1.77
C ASP A 250 -6.95 4.69 -1.89
N ILE A 251 -6.29 5.48 -1.05
CA ILE A 251 -6.34 6.94 -1.04
C ILE A 251 -4.93 7.44 -1.28
N GLN A 252 -4.71 8.10 -2.41
CA GLN A 252 -3.37 8.55 -2.84
C GLN A 252 -2.89 9.80 -2.08
N SER A 253 -3.19 9.86 -0.80
CA SER A 253 -2.73 10.88 0.14
C SER A 253 -2.69 10.31 1.55
N MET A 254 -2.04 11.05 2.45
CA MET A 254 -2.18 10.80 3.88
C MET A 254 -3.62 11.13 4.28
N TRP A 255 -4.33 10.12 4.77
CA TRP A 255 -5.73 10.23 5.15
C TRP A 255 -5.91 10.09 6.67
N ASP A 256 -6.81 10.89 7.22
CA ASP A 256 -7.21 10.83 8.61
C ASP A 256 -8.45 9.90 8.70
N PHE A 257 -8.25 8.69 9.18
CA PHE A 257 -9.30 7.68 9.25
C PHE A 257 -10.27 7.92 10.42
N PRO A 258 -11.51 7.42 10.34
CA PRO A 258 -12.47 7.49 11.43
C PRO A 258 -11.95 6.80 12.71
N LYS A 259 -12.39 7.26 13.85
CA LYS A 259 -12.14 6.57 15.11
C LYS A 259 -13.05 5.35 15.26
N GLU A 260 -12.65 4.43 16.10
CA GLU A 260 -13.33 3.18 16.42
C GLU A 260 -14.86 3.38 16.60
N LYS A 261 -15.65 2.53 15.95
CA LYS A 261 -17.12 2.58 15.94
C LYS A 261 -17.75 3.84 15.36
N THR A 262 -17.01 4.59 14.57
CA THR A 262 -17.53 5.75 13.85
C THR A 262 -17.61 5.44 12.37
N SER A 263 -18.81 5.23 11.86
CA SER A 263 -18.96 4.85 10.45
C SER A 263 -18.38 5.90 9.51
N LEU A 264 -17.84 5.44 8.40
CA LEU A 264 -17.29 6.29 7.33
C LEU A 264 -18.29 7.36 6.86
N GLU A 265 -19.56 7.00 6.77
CA GLU A 265 -20.64 7.90 6.36
C GLU A 265 -20.83 9.09 7.32
N ASN A 266 -20.57 8.89 8.62
CA ASN A 266 -20.62 9.95 9.61
C ASN A 266 -19.37 10.83 9.58
N ALA A 267 -18.20 10.22 9.39
CA ALA A 267 -16.94 10.94 9.35
C ALA A 267 -16.75 11.71 8.02
N TYR A 268 -17.24 11.13 6.93
CA TYR A 268 -17.09 11.64 5.56
C TYR A 268 -18.40 11.52 4.78
N PRO A 269 -19.41 12.37 5.00
CA PRO A 269 -20.74 12.23 4.41
C PRO A 269 -20.76 12.19 2.88
N ALA A 270 -19.81 12.84 2.23
CA ALA A 270 -19.70 12.84 0.77
C ALA A 270 -19.37 11.46 0.16
N VAL A 271 -18.94 10.48 0.99
CA VAL A 271 -18.71 9.10 0.55
C VAL A 271 -19.99 8.43 0.04
N ILE A 272 -21.16 8.83 0.55
CA ILE A 272 -22.46 8.31 0.08
C ILE A 272 -22.69 8.66 -1.40
N THR A 273 -22.40 9.90 -1.76
CA THR A 273 -22.50 10.36 -3.16
C THR A 273 -21.48 9.66 -4.04
N TRP A 274 -20.26 9.51 -3.54
CA TRP A 274 -19.20 8.81 -4.25
C TRP A 274 -19.58 7.34 -4.53
N ALA A 275 -20.01 6.60 -3.52
CA ALA A 275 -20.42 5.20 -3.66
C ALA A 275 -21.61 5.03 -4.60
N SER A 276 -22.67 5.84 -4.42
CA SER A 276 -23.90 5.79 -5.24
C SER A 276 -23.67 6.12 -6.71
N SER A 277 -22.58 6.81 -7.03
CA SER A 277 -22.18 7.17 -8.40
C SER A 277 -21.10 6.24 -8.98
N GLU A 278 -20.85 5.10 -8.34
CA GLU A 278 -19.78 4.18 -8.73
C GLU A 278 -18.40 4.88 -8.84
N GLY A 279 -18.15 5.84 -7.94
CA GLY A 279 -16.91 6.60 -7.88
C GLY A 279 -16.79 7.77 -8.87
N SER A 280 -17.81 8.03 -9.68
CA SER A 280 -17.76 9.10 -10.71
C SER A 280 -18.01 10.51 -10.18
N SER A 281 -18.64 10.64 -9.00
CA SER A 281 -18.93 11.92 -8.33
C SER A 281 -18.29 11.95 -6.95
N ALA A 282 -18.13 13.14 -6.38
CA ALA A 282 -17.50 13.35 -5.06
C ALA A 282 -16.15 12.62 -4.94
N THR A 283 -15.34 12.64 -5.97
CA THR A 283 -14.07 11.89 -6.08
C THR A 283 -13.05 12.24 -5.00
N THR A 284 -13.22 13.40 -4.35
CA THR A 284 -12.39 13.90 -3.25
C THR A 284 -13.10 13.83 -1.89
N TRP A 285 -14.09 12.95 -1.74
CA TRP A 285 -14.90 12.79 -0.53
C TRP A 285 -14.07 12.69 0.76
N TYR A 286 -12.87 12.15 0.68
CA TYR A 286 -11.95 11.96 1.78
C TYR A 286 -11.29 13.27 2.29
N ASN A 287 -11.60 14.40 1.66
CA ASN A 287 -11.19 15.75 2.11
C ASN A 287 -12.31 16.46 2.89
N ASP A 288 -13.55 15.97 2.83
CA ASP A 288 -14.73 16.60 3.44
C ASP A 288 -15.08 15.93 4.79
N GLU A 289 -14.19 16.10 5.75
CA GLU A 289 -14.31 15.50 7.06
C GLU A 289 -15.31 16.22 7.98
N THR A 290 -16.00 15.45 8.82
CA THR A 290 -16.81 15.97 9.92
C THR A 290 -15.96 16.04 11.19
N ALA A 291 -15.82 17.24 11.76
CA ALA A 291 -15.04 17.45 12.97
C ALA A 291 -15.52 16.57 14.14
N GLY A 292 -14.60 16.01 14.90
CA GLY A 292 -14.88 15.18 16.08
C GLY A 292 -15.08 13.69 15.81
N TYR A 293 -15.16 13.28 14.55
CA TYR A 293 -15.31 11.87 14.17
C TYR A 293 -14.01 11.21 13.73
N LEU A 294 -12.94 11.99 13.58
CA LEU A 294 -11.69 11.49 13.10
C LEU A 294 -10.76 11.12 14.24
N GLN A 295 -9.91 10.19 13.89
CA GLN A 295 -8.76 9.84 14.68
C GLN A 295 -7.75 10.99 14.68
N TYR A 296 -7.05 11.16 15.80
CA TYR A 296 -6.17 12.27 16.14
C TYR A 296 -5.17 12.74 15.07
N ARG A 297 -5.20 14.05 14.75
CA ARG A 297 -4.46 14.66 13.66
C ARG A 297 -3.02 15.06 13.94
N SER A 298 -2.69 15.59 15.14
CA SER A 298 -1.50 16.44 15.24
C SER A 298 -0.21 15.72 15.59
N LEU A 299 -0.18 14.88 16.60
CA LEU A 299 1.08 14.25 17.05
C LEU A 299 1.50 13.08 16.15
N ARG A 300 0.54 12.29 15.69
CA ARG A 300 0.81 11.09 14.86
C ARG A 300 1.20 11.44 13.44
N LYS A 301 0.53 12.41 12.84
CA LYS A 301 0.87 12.90 11.49
C LYS A 301 2.28 13.47 11.44
N THR A 302 2.68 14.23 12.45
CA THR A 302 4.00 14.87 12.52
C THR A 302 5.11 13.85 12.81
N ALA A 303 4.93 12.97 13.79
CA ALA A 303 5.90 11.93 14.13
C ALA A 303 6.08 10.95 12.95
N HIS A 304 4.98 10.49 12.37
CA HIS A 304 4.95 9.60 11.23
C HIS A 304 5.59 10.25 9.97
N GLN A 305 5.23 11.49 9.62
CA GLN A 305 5.85 12.21 8.51
C GLN A 305 7.34 12.47 8.73
N SER A 306 7.77 12.73 9.96
CA SER A 306 9.20 12.91 10.27
C SER A 306 9.96 11.60 10.13
N TYR A 307 9.43 10.50 10.64
CA TYR A 307 10.00 9.17 10.51
C TYR A 307 10.15 8.79 9.03
N ILE A 308 9.09 8.91 8.26
CA ILE A 308 9.09 8.59 6.83
C ILE A 308 10.03 9.46 6.04
N ARG A 309 10.07 10.80 6.27
CA ARG A 309 11.04 11.67 5.62
C ARG A 309 12.48 11.27 5.93
N ASN A 310 12.75 10.90 7.17
CA ASN A 310 14.09 10.52 7.58
C ASN A 310 14.48 9.15 6.99
N THR A 311 13.56 8.19 7.01
CA THR A 311 13.75 6.86 6.40
C THR A 311 13.92 6.98 4.88
N MET A 312 13.07 7.77 4.22
CA MET A 312 13.17 7.99 2.76
C MET A 312 14.43 8.75 2.35
N ARG A 313 14.85 9.75 3.14
CA ARG A 313 16.15 10.42 2.88
C ARG A 313 17.31 9.45 3.02
N SER A 314 17.29 8.57 4.01
CA SER A 314 18.35 7.58 4.19
C SER A 314 18.39 6.55 3.06
N VAL A 315 17.23 6.15 2.54
CA VAL A 315 17.09 5.20 1.43
C VAL A 315 17.54 5.83 0.11
N VAL A 316 17.15 7.07 -0.17
CA VAL A 316 17.66 7.81 -1.36
C VAL A 316 19.18 7.98 -1.31
N PHE A 317 19.76 8.27 -0.14
CA PHE A 317 21.20 8.37 0.01
C PHE A 317 21.91 7.00 -0.08
N ARG A 318 21.31 5.92 0.41
CA ARG A 318 21.87 4.57 0.27
C ARG A 318 21.75 4.02 -1.15
N GLY A 319 20.67 4.35 -1.87
CA GLY A 319 20.48 3.92 -3.26
C GLY A 319 21.58 4.40 -4.21
N LYS A 320 22.12 5.60 -4.01
CA LYS A 320 23.27 6.08 -4.81
C LYS A 320 24.59 5.31 -4.56
N TYR A 321 24.69 4.48 -3.52
CA TYR A 321 25.97 3.85 -3.16
C TYR A 321 25.95 2.33 -2.96
N ASN A 322 24.80 1.66 -3.00
CA ASN A 322 24.71 0.24 -2.64
C ASN A 322 24.10 -0.71 -3.70
N PHE A 323 23.89 -0.26 -4.93
CA PHE A 323 23.52 -1.19 -6.01
C PHE A 323 24.73 -1.99 -6.56
N LEU A 324 25.95 -1.70 -6.13
CA LEU A 324 27.19 -2.39 -6.55
C LEU A 324 27.68 -3.43 -5.54
N GLY A 325 26.83 -3.97 -4.70
CA GLY A 325 27.13 -5.05 -3.76
C GLY A 325 26.63 -6.40 -4.25
N LEU A 326 27.12 -6.88 -5.40
CA LEU A 326 27.24 -8.28 -5.78
C LEU A 326 28.69 -8.61 -5.97
#